data_19f78d744b0e017b956547c4716cdac8
#
_entry.id   19f78d744b0e017b956547c4716cdac8
#
_cell.length_a   1.000
_cell.length_b   1.000
_cell.length_c   1.000
_cell.angle_alpha   90.00
_cell.angle_beta   90.00
_cell.angle_gamma   90.00
#
_symmetry.space_group_name_H-M   'P 1'
#
loop_
_entity.id
_entity.type
_entity.pdbx_description
1 polymer ?
#
loop_
_entity_poly.entity_id
_entity_poly.type
_entity_poly.pdbx_seq_one_letter_code
_entity_poly.pdbx_strand_id
1 'polypeptide(L)'
;MSWAIKYLLILMAGLYASQTLAYWSCAWPYRTTVTVQETSGNTLTDYQVKLTISGASLDGSYSWTNDGFDFRVVDSDDETLMNYWVEDWDQANKTATIWVLFSSLSANASRDIYLYYGNEFADTLANVPFTFTEPGIKFHTRN
;
A
#
# COMPACT_ATOMS: atom_id res chain seq x y z
N MET A 1 -43.30 -24.52 -52.10
CA MET A 1 -42.10 -23.65 -51.92
C MET A 1 -41.78 -23.54 -50.45
N SER A 2 -40.73 -24.17 -50.04
CA SER A 2 -40.28 -24.20 -48.63
C SER A 2 -39.33 -23.06 -48.38
N TRP A 3 -39.71 -22.14 -47.51
CA TRP A 3 -38.83 -21.06 -47.06
C TRP A 3 -38.05 -21.59 -45.83
N ALA A 4 -36.83 -21.97 -46.02
CA ALA A 4 -35.91 -22.31 -44.93
C ALA A 4 -35.40 -21.03 -44.33
N ILE A 5 -35.93 -20.66 -43.15
CA ILE A 5 -35.39 -19.59 -42.31
C ILE A 5 -34.11 -20.12 -41.67
N LYS A 6 -32.95 -19.62 -42.13
CA LYS A 6 -31.67 -19.87 -41.50
C LYS A 6 -31.54 -18.98 -40.28
N TYR A 7 -31.70 -19.54 -39.07
CA TYR A 7 -31.34 -18.85 -37.84
C TYR A 7 -29.82 -18.79 -37.76
N LEU A 8 -29.28 -17.58 -37.91
CA LEU A 8 -27.88 -17.30 -37.61
C LEU A 8 -27.73 -17.16 -36.10
N LEU A 9 -27.24 -18.20 -35.44
CA LEU A 9 -26.84 -18.15 -34.05
C LEU A 9 -25.55 -17.32 -33.94
N ILE A 10 -25.67 -16.06 -33.55
CA ILE A 10 -24.52 -15.25 -33.15
C ILE A 10 -24.14 -15.66 -31.75
N LEU A 11 -23.09 -16.47 -31.64
CA LEU A 11 -22.45 -16.81 -30.37
C LEU A 11 -21.67 -15.58 -29.91
N MET A 12 -22.27 -14.74 -29.07
CA MET A 12 -21.56 -13.67 -28.37
C MET A 12 -20.68 -14.34 -27.33
N ALA A 13 -19.46 -14.68 -27.69
CA ALA A 13 -18.43 -15.01 -26.73
C ALA A 13 -18.10 -13.70 -25.98
N GLY A 14 -18.71 -13.52 -24.81
CA GLY A 14 -18.33 -12.46 -23.88
C GLY A 14 -16.88 -12.70 -23.46
N LEU A 15 -15.97 -11.85 -23.92
CA LEU A 15 -14.66 -11.73 -23.30
C LEU A 15 -14.88 -11.21 -21.86
N TYR A 16 -14.94 -12.12 -20.93
CA TYR A 16 -14.70 -11.75 -19.53
C TYR A 16 -13.20 -11.46 -19.43
N ALA A 17 -12.82 -10.20 -19.53
CA ALA A 17 -11.53 -9.75 -19.07
C ALA A 17 -11.45 -10.07 -17.59
N SER A 18 -10.78 -11.15 -17.22
CA SER A 18 -10.35 -11.38 -15.85
C SER A 18 -9.48 -10.18 -15.52
N GLN A 19 -9.98 -9.28 -14.68
CA GLN A 19 -9.14 -8.28 -14.06
C GLN A 19 -8.22 -9.04 -13.12
N THR A 20 -7.06 -9.43 -13.63
CA THR A 20 -5.96 -9.78 -12.74
C THR A 20 -5.69 -8.52 -11.95
N LEU A 21 -6.01 -8.53 -10.67
CA LEU A 21 -5.52 -7.51 -9.75
C LEU A 21 -4.01 -7.51 -9.93
N ALA A 22 -3.48 -6.48 -10.58
CA ALA A 22 -2.05 -6.33 -10.75
C ALA A 22 -1.48 -6.08 -9.36
N TYR A 23 -0.85 -7.09 -8.77
CA TYR A 23 -0.03 -6.94 -7.59
C TYR A 23 1.23 -6.18 -8.01
N TRP A 24 1.60 -5.16 -7.24
CA TRP A 24 2.84 -4.40 -7.46
C TRP A 24 4.06 -5.33 -7.65
N SER A 25 4.16 -6.39 -6.87
CA SER A 25 5.20 -7.40 -7.01
C SER A 25 4.76 -8.77 -6.48
N CYS A 26 4.99 -9.83 -7.26
CA CYS A 26 4.75 -11.20 -6.83
C CYS A 26 5.76 -11.72 -5.77
N ALA A 27 6.82 -10.97 -5.48
CA ALA A 27 7.77 -11.29 -4.42
C ALA A 27 7.21 -11.00 -3.01
N TRP A 28 6.14 -10.22 -2.91
CA TRP A 28 5.42 -9.95 -1.66
C TRP A 28 4.11 -10.73 -1.64
N PRO A 29 4.01 -11.80 -0.81
CA PRO A 29 2.84 -12.67 -0.81
C PRO A 29 1.60 -12.03 -0.19
N TYR A 30 1.78 -11.01 0.65
CA TYR A 30 0.69 -10.38 1.38
C TYR A 30 0.55 -8.91 1.07
N ARG A 31 -0.69 -8.43 1.11
CA ARG A 31 -1.05 -7.03 0.94
C ARG A 31 -2.23 -6.69 1.85
N THR A 32 -2.18 -5.55 2.53
CA THR A 32 -3.35 -4.95 3.19
C THR A 32 -3.61 -3.55 2.67
N THR A 33 -4.87 -3.16 2.59
CA THR A 33 -5.27 -1.80 2.21
C THR A 33 -5.35 -0.92 3.45
N VAL A 34 -4.79 0.28 3.36
CA VAL A 34 -4.88 1.32 4.39
C VAL A 34 -5.57 2.53 3.78
N THR A 35 -6.73 2.90 4.31
CA THR A 35 -7.45 4.10 3.88
C THR A 35 -7.02 5.28 4.73
N VAL A 36 -6.51 6.34 4.10
CA VAL A 36 -6.16 7.60 4.73
C VAL A 36 -7.20 8.64 4.32
N GLN A 37 -7.79 9.32 5.33
CA GLN A 37 -8.80 10.35 5.10
C GLN A 37 -8.26 11.72 5.52
N GLU A 38 -8.32 12.69 4.61
CA GLU A 38 -8.08 14.09 4.91
C GLU A 38 -9.35 14.70 5.52
N THR A 39 -9.24 15.32 6.70
CA THR A 39 -10.38 15.84 7.46
C THR A 39 -10.23 17.32 7.84
N SER A 40 -9.11 17.97 7.48
CA SER A 40 -8.90 19.39 7.78
C SER A 40 -9.65 20.33 6.83
N GLY A 41 -10.13 19.78 5.68
CA GLY A 41 -10.78 20.57 4.64
C GLY A 41 -9.81 21.30 3.72
N ASN A 42 -8.51 21.01 3.82
CA ASN A 42 -7.48 21.64 2.99
C ASN A 42 -6.72 20.55 2.20
N THR A 43 -6.37 20.87 0.96
CA THR A 43 -5.43 20.01 0.23
C THR A 43 -4.05 20.13 0.86
N LEU A 44 -3.49 18.97 1.26
CA LEU A 44 -2.17 18.86 1.85
C LEU A 44 -1.16 18.41 0.80
N THR A 45 0.02 19.00 0.78
CA THR A 45 1.13 18.64 -0.12
C THR A 45 2.35 18.29 0.70
N ASP A 46 3.11 17.27 0.26
CA ASP A 46 4.30 16.76 0.92
C ASP A 46 4.06 16.49 2.42
N TYR A 47 2.92 15.84 2.71
CA TYR A 47 2.41 15.65 4.05
C TYR A 47 2.70 14.23 4.57
N GLN A 48 3.26 14.17 5.78
CA GLN A 48 3.58 12.90 6.44
C GLN A 48 2.39 12.42 7.27
N VAL A 49 1.95 11.21 7.02
CA VAL A 49 0.88 10.56 7.77
C VAL A 49 1.44 9.47 8.65
N LYS A 50 1.13 9.53 9.95
CA LYS A 50 1.45 8.49 10.92
C LYS A 50 0.43 7.37 10.85
N LEU A 51 0.89 6.14 10.65
CA LEU A 51 0.08 4.94 10.62
C LEU A 51 0.50 4.00 11.75
N THR A 52 -0.47 3.44 12.45
CA THR A 52 -0.25 2.37 13.42
C THR A 52 -0.70 1.06 12.79
N ILE A 53 0.22 0.14 12.65
CA ILE A 53 -0.03 -1.21 12.12
C ILE A 53 -0.12 -2.16 13.31
N SER A 54 -1.14 -3.01 13.33
CA SER A 54 -1.31 -4.06 14.33
C SER A 54 -1.29 -5.44 13.70
N GLY A 55 -0.92 -6.46 14.46
CA GLY A 55 -0.94 -7.84 13.98
C GLY A 55 -2.32 -8.30 13.52
N ALA A 56 -3.38 -7.69 14.05
CA ALA A 56 -4.75 -7.99 13.62
C ALA A 56 -5.08 -7.46 12.21
N SER A 57 -4.33 -6.47 11.71
CA SER A 57 -4.49 -5.91 10.36
C SER A 57 -3.62 -6.59 9.30
N LEU A 58 -2.74 -7.51 9.71
CA LEU A 58 -1.89 -8.28 8.83
C LEU A 58 -2.31 -9.76 8.83
N ASP A 59 -1.78 -10.52 7.87
CA ASP A 59 -1.99 -11.98 7.84
C ASP A 59 -1.45 -12.63 9.12
N GLY A 60 -2.21 -13.56 9.69
CA GLY A 60 -1.87 -14.18 10.96
C GLY A 60 -0.58 -15.01 10.94
N SER A 61 -0.10 -15.40 9.77
CA SER A 61 1.17 -16.12 9.56
C SER A 61 2.38 -15.19 9.41
N TYR A 62 2.16 -13.86 9.36
CA TYR A 62 3.25 -12.90 9.20
C TYR A 62 4.24 -12.96 10.37
N SER A 63 5.52 -13.06 10.01
CA SER A 63 6.61 -13.07 10.99
C SER A 63 7.04 -11.65 11.33
N TRP A 64 6.99 -11.29 12.60
CA TRP A 64 7.39 -9.96 13.10
C TRP A 64 8.89 -9.85 13.44
N THR A 65 9.72 -10.76 12.92
CA THR A 65 11.13 -10.89 13.33
C THR A 65 12.10 -10.01 12.56
N ASN A 66 11.66 -9.33 11.50
CA ASN A 66 12.55 -8.62 10.56
C ASN A 66 12.44 -7.08 10.64
N ASP A 67 11.91 -6.52 11.73
CA ASP A 67 11.82 -5.09 11.98
C ASP A 67 11.15 -4.28 10.84
N GLY A 68 10.27 -4.92 10.07
CA GLY A 68 9.57 -4.30 8.95
C GLY A 68 10.43 -4.06 7.70
N PHE A 69 11.59 -4.71 7.59
CA PHE A 69 12.47 -4.60 6.41
C PHE A 69 11.76 -5.01 5.12
N ASP A 70 10.79 -5.90 5.22
CA ASP A 70 9.97 -6.36 4.11
C ASP A 70 8.73 -5.51 3.84
N PHE A 71 8.50 -4.42 4.57
CA PHE A 71 7.41 -3.52 4.25
C PHE A 71 7.68 -2.76 2.94
N ARG A 72 6.62 -2.59 2.15
CA ARG A 72 6.58 -1.68 0.99
C ARG A 72 5.25 -0.95 1.01
N VAL A 73 5.31 0.36 0.94
CA VAL A 73 4.11 1.19 0.81
C VAL A 73 3.95 1.56 -0.64
N VAL A 74 2.81 1.24 -1.21
CA VAL A 74 2.48 1.46 -2.62
C VAL A 74 1.23 2.32 -2.70
N ASP A 75 1.22 3.26 -3.61
CA ASP A 75 0.11 4.19 -3.81
C ASP A 75 -1.15 3.49 -4.34
N SER A 76 -2.22 4.22 -4.44
CA SER A 76 -3.54 3.78 -4.93
C SER A 76 -3.54 3.22 -6.35
N ASP A 77 -2.53 3.52 -7.16
CA ASP A 77 -2.32 2.96 -8.49
C ASP A 77 -1.78 1.53 -8.48
N ASP A 78 -1.38 1.02 -7.31
CA ASP A 78 -0.73 -0.28 -7.10
C ASP A 78 0.56 -0.46 -7.92
N GLU A 79 1.25 0.62 -8.22
CA GLU A 79 2.49 0.67 -9.01
C GLU A 79 3.55 1.56 -8.36
N THR A 80 3.15 2.73 -7.85
CA THR A 80 4.08 3.75 -7.35
C THR A 80 4.49 3.47 -5.91
N LEU A 81 5.80 3.22 -5.68
CA LEU A 81 6.36 3.14 -4.34
C LEU A 81 6.33 4.50 -3.66
N MET A 82 5.87 4.53 -2.41
CA MET A 82 5.85 5.72 -1.57
C MET A 82 7.04 5.71 -0.60
N ASN A 83 7.55 6.89 -0.28
CA ASN A 83 8.55 7.02 0.78
C ASN A 83 7.91 6.81 2.16
N TYR A 84 8.56 6.04 2.97
CA TYR A 84 8.09 5.74 4.33
C TYR A 84 9.27 5.56 5.29
N TRP A 85 8.98 5.65 6.58
CA TRP A 85 9.93 5.39 7.66
C TRP A 85 9.25 4.61 8.78
N VAL A 86 9.95 3.58 9.29
CA VAL A 86 9.53 2.83 10.46
C VAL A 86 10.06 3.54 11.71
N GLU A 87 9.16 4.16 12.49
CA GLU A 87 9.49 4.88 13.73
C GLU A 87 9.68 3.91 14.90
N ASP A 88 8.78 2.92 14.98
CA ASP A 88 8.76 1.96 16.07
C ASP A 88 8.33 0.58 15.57
N TRP A 89 8.94 -0.43 16.16
CA TRP A 89 8.64 -1.82 15.86
C TRP A 89 8.60 -2.64 17.14
N ASP A 90 7.43 -3.10 17.53
CA ASP A 90 7.22 -3.94 18.71
C ASP A 90 6.84 -5.37 18.28
N GLN A 91 7.87 -6.21 18.17
CA GLN A 91 7.71 -7.63 17.83
C GLN A 91 6.84 -8.38 18.85
N ALA A 92 6.99 -8.06 20.14
CA ALA A 92 6.31 -8.79 21.22
C ALA A 92 4.80 -8.55 21.20
N ASN A 93 4.39 -7.30 20.97
CA ASN A 93 2.98 -6.90 20.90
C ASN A 93 2.43 -6.93 19.47
N LYS A 94 3.29 -7.23 18.47
CA LYS A 94 2.95 -7.24 17.05
C LYS A 94 2.32 -5.91 16.62
N THR A 95 3.02 -4.82 16.90
CA THR A 95 2.63 -3.48 16.49
C THR A 95 3.80 -2.74 15.86
N ALA A 96 3.50 -1.84 14.94
CA ALA A 96 4.49 -0.95 14.35
C ALA A 96 3.91 0.43 14.14
N THR A 97 4.77 1.45 14.20
CA THR A 97 4.45 2.80 13.79
C THR A 97 5.28 3.14 12.57
N ILE A 98 4.61 3.52 11.49
CA ILE A 98 5.26 3.98 10.26
C ILE A 98 4.77 5.36 9.87
N TRP A 99 5.63 6.14 9.26
CA TRP A 99 5.29 7.41 8.63
C TRP A 99 5.36 7.26 7.12
N VAL A 100 4.38 7.76 6.41
CA VAL A 100 4.29 7.71 4.95
C VAL A 100 4.17 9.11 4.40
N LEU A 101 4.99 9.43 3.39
CA LEU A 101 4.95 10.71 2.70
C LEU A 101 3.93 10.67 1.57
N PHE A 102 2.94 11.55 1.64
CA PHE A 102 1.98 11.80 0.57
C PHE A 102 2.39 13.06 -0.19
N SER A 103 2.63 12.95 -1.48
CA SER A 103 2.86 14.12 -2.34
C SER A 103 1.65 15.04 -2.40
N SER A 104 0.44 14.50 -2.28
CA SER A 104 -0.80 15.25 -2.19
C SER A 104 -1.91 14.43 -1.54
N LEU A 105 -2.68 15.07 -0.65
CA LEU A 105 -3.95 14.58 -0.13
C LEU A 105 -5.00 15.66 -0.39
N SER A 106 -5.99 15.36 -1.21
CA SER A 106 -7.04 16.31 -1.54
C SER A 106 -7.96 16.58 -0.35
N ALA A 107 -8.42 17.82 -0.24
CA ALA A 107 -9.32 18.26 0.83
C ALA A 107 -10.56 17.35 0.95
N ASN A 108 -10.87 16.91 2.17
CA ASN A 108 -12.02 16.07 2.49
C ASN A 108 -12.11 14.75 1.68
N ALA A 109 -11.00 14.27 1.13
CA ALA A 109 -10.96 13.05 0.33
C ALA A 109 -10.33 11.90 1.11
N SER A 110 -10.74 10.69 0.75
CA SER A 110 -10.08 9.46 1.18
C SER A 110 -9.16 8.95 0.06
N ARG A 111 -8.02 8.38 0.45
CA ARG A 111 -7.08 7.73 -0.45
C ARG A 111 -6.66 6.39 0.11
N ASP A 112 -6.81 5.35 -0.68
CA ASP A 112 -6.30 4.04 -0.35
C ASP A 112 -4.84 3.94 -0.76
N ILE A 113 -4.04 3.30 0.09
CA ILE A 113 -2.68 2.87 -0.19
C ILE A 113 -2.55 1.40 0.18
N TYR A 114 -1.52 0.76 -0.33
CA TYR A 114 -1.28 -0.65 -0.09
C TYR A 114 0.00 -0.85 0.71
N LEU A 115 -0.10 -1.61 1.79
CA LEU A 115 1.05 -2.10 2.53
C LEU A 115 1.32 -3.54 2.11
N TYR A 116 2.41 -3.76 1.41
CA TYR A 116 2.93 -5.07 1.04
C TYR A 116 3.91 -5.58 2.07
N TYR A 117 3.88 -6.88 2.37
CA TYR A 117 4.73 -7.50 3.40
C TYR A 117 4.90 -9.00 3.16
N GLY A 118 5.82 -9.63 3.91
CA GLY A 118 6.04 -11.08 3.91
C GLY A 118 7.15 -11.57 2.98
N ASN A 119 7.95 -10.67 2.39
CA ASN A 119 9.14 -11.08 1.65
C ASN A 119 10.36 -11.12 2.59
N GLU A 120 10.66 -12.30 3.12
CA GLU A 120 11.76 -12.51 4.07
C GLU A 120 13.17 -12.22 3.53
N PHE A 121 13.32 -12.10 2.21
CA PHE A 121 14.59 -11.76 1.54
C PHE A 121 14.70 -10.28 1.19
N ALA A 122 13.75 -9.46 1.59
CA ALA A 122 13.76 -8.04 1.24
C ALA A 122 14.72 -7.25 2.14
N ASP A 123 15.49 -6.35 1.51
CA ASP A 123 16.18 -5.29 2.22
C ASP A 123 15.22 -4.15 2.58
N THR A 124 15.51 -3.40 3.65
CA THR A 124 14.69 -2.24 4.01
C THR A 124 14.75 -1.15 2.94
N LEU A 125 13.59 -0.57 2.62
CA LEU A 125 13.48 0.67 1.85
C LEU A 125 12.97 1.84 2.70
N ALA A 126 12.85 1.66 4.01
CA ALA A 126 12.52 2.74 4.92
C ALA A 126 13.53 3.89 4.79
N ASN A 127 13.08 5.10 4.50
CA ASN A 127 13.95 6.20 4.16
C ASN A 127 13.55 7.50 4.86
N VAL A 128 14.22 7.79 5.97
CA VAL A 128 13.98 8.99 6.79
C VAL A 128 14.18 10.29 6.01
N PRO A 129 15.32 10.52 5.29
CA PRO A 129 15.56 11.79 4.61
C PRO A 129 14.53 12.13 3.53
N PHE A 130 13.93 11.13 2.90
CA PHE A 130 12.94 11.36 1.84
C PHE A 130 11.51 11.36 2.37
N THR A 131 11.28 10.85 3.59
CA THR A 131 9.95 10.88 4.22
C THR A 131 9.68 12.20 4.92
N PHE A 132 10.73 12.83 5.49
CA PHE A 132 10.62 14.10 6.20
C PHE A 132 11.42 15.18 5.47
N THR A 133 10.73 16.09 4.82
CA THR A 133 11.33 17.16 3.99
C THR A 133 11.50 18.49 4.73
N GLU A 134 11.03 18.61 5.97
CA GLU A 134 11.10 19.86 6.73
C GLU A 134 12.53 20.17 7.18
N PRO A 135 13.07 21.38 6.87
CA PRO A 135 14.35 21.82 7.39
C PRO A 135 14.23 22.13 8.88
N GLY A 136 14.74 21.27 9.74
CA GLY A 136 14.78 21.50 11.18
C GLY A 136 14.47 20.31 12.09
N ILE A 137 13.98 19.21 11.57
CA ILE A 137 13.80 18.00 12.37
C ILE A 137 15.17 17.33 12.53
N LYS A 138 15.74 17.47 13.74
CA LYS A 138 16.98 16.77 14.09
C LYS A 138 16.64 15.33 14.47
N PHE A 139 16.98 14.40 13.59
CA PHE A 139 16.89 12.99 13.91
C PHE A 139 17.99 12.62 14.90
N HIS A 140 17.63 12.08 16.06
CA HIS A 140 18.57 11.40 16.93
C HIS A 140 18.75 9.97 16.40
N THR A 141 19.86 9.74 15.69
CA THR A 141 20.31 8.38 15.42
C THR A 141 20.69 7.75 16.76
N ARG A 142 19.95 6.76 17.19
CA ARG A 142 20.40 5.88 18.28
C ARG A 142 21.49 4.99 17.70
N ASN A 143 22.73 5.18 18.20
CA ASN A 143 23.83 4.23 18.01
C ASN A 143 23.54 2.93 18.76
#